data_af213b91766d17856ed75b45bd99d9a5
#
_entry.id   af213b91766d17856ed75b45bd99d9a5
#
_cell.length_a   1.000
_cell.length_b   1.000
_cell.length_c   1.000
_cell.angle_alpha   90.00
_cell.angle_beta   90.00
_cell.angle_gamma   90.00
#
_symmetry.space_group_name_H-M   'P 1'
#
loop_
_entity.id
_entity.type
_entity.pdbx_description
1 polymer ?
#
loop_
_entity_poly.entity_id
_entity_poly.type
_entity_poly.pdbx_seq_one_letter_code
_entity_poly.pdbx_strand_id
1 'polypeptide(L)'
;IRRQRQMCIRDRFYGAPTVVVVFADSNMPTCVENGSLVMGNLMNAAHALGVDSCWIHRAREVFASEEGKALKAEWGVPESYVGIGHCVLGYRSGEYPKAKARKDGFVIRV
;
A
#
# COMPACT_ATOMS: atom_id res chain seq x y z
N ILE A 1 -21.85 -1.38 -16.22
CA ILE A 1 -21.23 -0.33 -15.41
C ILE A 1 -20.75 -0.88 -14.08
N ARG A 2 -21.60 -1.60 -13.34
CA ARG A 2 -21.22 -2.29 -12.11
C ARG A 2 -20.08 -3.29 -12.33
N ARG A 3 -20.14 -4.04 -13.44
CA ARG A 3 -19.15 -5.04 -13.81
C ARG A 3 -17.79 -4.39 -14.15
N GLN A 4 -17.80 -3.24 -14.84
CA GLN A 4 -16.61 -2.47 -15.14
C GLN A 4 -15.97 -1.87 -13.88
N ARG A 5 -16.79 -1.36 -12.95
CA ARG A 5 -16.28 -0.87 -11.67
C ARG A 5 -15.65 -1.99 -10.84
N GLN A 6 -16.27 -3.16 -10.81
CA GLN A 6 -15.71 -4.32 -10.11
C GLN A 6 -14.42 -4.80 -10.79
N MET A 7 -14.36 -4.80 -12.12
CA MET A 7 -13.14 -5.15 -12.85
C MET A 7 -12.02 -4.14 -12.62
N CYS A 8 -12.31 -2.83 -12.63
CA CYS A 8 -11.33 -1.79 -12.35
C CYS A 8 -10.79 -1.90 -10.92
N ILE A 9 -11.64 -2.17 -9.94
CA ILE A 9 -11.22 -2.37 -8.56
C ILE A 9 -10.39 -3.67 -8.43
N ARG A 10 -10.83 -4.75 -9.07
CA ARG A 10 -10.08 -6.00 -9.08
C ARG A 10 -8.72 -5.85 -9.74
N ASP A 11 -8.67 -5.19 -10.89
CA ASP A 11 -7.41 -4.96 -11.61
C ASP A 11 -6.46 -4.10 -10.78
N ARG A 12 -6.99 -3.07 -10.09
CA ARG A 12 -6.17 -2.18 -9.25
C ARG A 12 -5.56 -2.91 -8.06
N PHE A 13 -6.29 -3.82 -7.44
CA PHE A 13 -5.85 -4.55 -6.25
C PHE A 13 -5.62 -6.05 -6.49
N TYR A 14 -5.55 -6.45 -7.74
CA TYR A 14 -5.25 -7.84 -8.14
C TYR A 14 -6.17 -8.88 -7.48
N GLY A 15 -7.42 -8.51 -7.20
CA GLY A 15 -8.40 -9.41 -6.58
C GLY A 15 -8.11 -9.73 -5.11
N ALA A 16 -7.24 -8.99 -4.46
CA ALA A 16 -6.89 -9.23 -3.07
C ALA A 16 -8.11 -9.06 -2.14
N PRO A 17 -8.30 -9.96 -1.16
CA PRO A 17 -9.46 -9.90 -0.28
C PRO A 17 -9.39 -8.75 0.74
N THR A 18 -8.20 -8.28 1.06
CA THR A 18 -7.98 -7.26 2.09
C THR A 18 -7.04 -6.19 1.56
N VAL A 19 -7.43 -4.94 1.77
CA VAL A 19 -6.62 -3.77 1.42
C VAL A 19 -6.48 -2.90 2.67
N VAL A 20 -5.24 -2.60 3.03
CA VAL A 20 -4.93 -1.66 4.11
C VAL A 20 -4.39 -0.38 3.47
N VAL A 21 -4.94 0.75 3.84
CA VAL A 21 -4.48 2.06 3.34
C VAL A 21 -3.67 2.74 4.43
N VAL A 22 -2.47 3.18 4.07
CA VAL A 22 -1.62 3.94 4.98
C VAL A 22 -1.75 5.42 4.66
N PHE A 23 -2.09 6.20 5.67
CA PHE A 23 -2.17 7.65 5.60
C PHE A 23 -1.09 8.28 6.48
N ALA A 24 -0.69 9.49 6.15
CA ALA A 24 0.23 10.27 6.97
C ALA A 24 -0.17 11.75 6.93
N ASP A 25 0.13 12.45 8.02
CA ASP A 25 -0.19 13.87 8.17
C ASP A 25 0.69 14.72 7.25
N SER A 26 0.08 15.40 6.28
CA SER A 26 0.81 16.24 5.32
C SER A 26 1.46 17.47 5.96
N ASN A 27 1.11 17.82 7.19
CA ASN A 27 1.76 18.89 7.92
C ASN A 27 3.17 18.52 8.39
N MET A 28 3.48 17.23 8.41
CA MET A 28 4.82 16.75 8.76
C MET A 28 5.71 16.72 7.50
N PRO A 29 6.89 17.37 7.54
CA PRO A 29 7.78 17.39 6.37
C PRO A 29 8.20 15.99 5.90
N THR A 30 8.24 15.04 6.81
CA THR A 30 8.64 13.64 6.53
C THR A 30 7.45 12.70 6.40
N CYS A 31 6.28 13.20 6.01
CA CYS A 31 5.06 12.38 5.99
C CYS A 31 5.17 11.16 5.05
N VAL A 32 5.79 11.34 3.89
CA VAL A 32 5.96 10.24 2.93
C VAL A 32 6.90 9.17 3.50
N GLU A 33 8.00 9.58 4.08
CA GLU A 33 8.97 8.67 4.69
C GLU A 33 8.36 7.94 5.88
N ASN A 34 7.61 8.65 6.72
CA ASN A 34 6.92 8.07 7.86
C ASN A 34 5.92 6.99 7.44
N GLY A 35 5.08 7.31 6.46
CA GLY A 35 4.11 6.35 5.91
C GLY A 35 4.79 5.17 5.21
N SER A 36 5.89 5.42 4.53
CA SER A 36 6.65 4.37 3.84
C SER A 36 7.28 3.38 4.82
N LEU A 37 7.79 3.87 5.96
CA LEU A 37 8.32 3.02 7.02
C LEU A 37 7.23 2.14 7.64
N VAL A 38 6.06 2.71 7.88
CA VAL A 38 4.90 1.94 8.37
C VAL A 38 4.53 0.86 7.36
N MET A 39 4.49 1.18 6.07
CA MET A 39 4.20 0.22 5.01
C MET A 39 5.23 -0.91 4.97
N GLY A 40 6.51 -0.59 5.07
CA GLY A 40 7.58 -1.60 5.13
C GLY A 40 7.42 -2.55 6.31
N ASN A 41 7.15 -2.00 7.49
CA ASN A 41 6.91 -2.81 8.69
C ASN A 41 5.67 -3.68 8.56
N LEU A 42 4.60 -3.14 7.95
CA LEU A 42 3.36 -3.90 7.71
C LEU A 42 3.63 -5.12 6.81
N MET A 43 4.37 -4.93 5.72
CA MET A 43 4.69 -6.02 4.81
C MET A 43 5.60 -7.06 5.45
N ASN A 44 6.58 -6.65 6.25
CA ASN A 44 7.44 -7.57 6.98
C ASN A 44 6.67 -8.35 8.04
N ALA A 45 5.77 -7.70 8.77
CA ALA A 45 4.90 -8.36 9.74
C ALA A 45 3.97 -9.38 9.08
N ALA A 46 3.40 -9.02 7.93
CA ALA A 46 2.57 -9.93 7.16
C ALA A 46 3.34 -11.19 6.75
N HIS A 47 4.55 -11.01 6.24
CA HIS A 47 5.42 -12.14 5.88
C HIS A 47 5.70 -13.05 7.08
N ALA A 48 6.00 -12.47 8.23
CA ALA A 48 6.25 -13.24 9.45
C ALA A 48 5.05 -14.07 9.90
N LEU A 49 3.84 -13.65 9.56
CA LEU A 49 2.59 -14.34 9.86
C LEU A 49 2.13 -15.27 8.73
N GLY A 50 2.92 -15.44 7.68
CA GLY A 50 2.55 -16.27 6.54
C GLY A 50 1.54 -15.64 5.60
N VAL A 51 1.38 -14.32 5.64
CA VAL A 51 0.48 -13.56 4.77
C VAL A 51 1.33 -12.86 3.70
N ASP A 52 0.93 -13.02 2.44
CA ASP A 52 1.59 -12.31 1.35
C ASP A 52 1.03 -10.90 1.22
N SER A 53 1.86 -9.98 0.79
CA SER A 53 1.50 -8.57 0.69
C SER A 53 2.14 -7.92 -0.53
N CYS A 54 1.56 -6.82 -0.97
CA CYS A 54 2.11 -6.03 -2.04
C CYS A 54 1.73 -4.56 -1.84
N TRP A 55 2.68 -3.67 -2.05
CA TRP A 55 2.43 -2.23 -2.06
C TRP A 55 1.82 -1.85 -3.40
N ILE A 56 0.61 -1.33 -3.38
CA ILE A 56 -0.03 -0.73 -4.55
C ILE A 56 0.05 0.78 -4.42
N HIS A 57 0.69 1.41 -5.39
CA HIS A 57 0.93 2.84 -5.40
C HIS A 57 -0.35 3.64 -5.70
N ARG A 58 -0.25 4.96 -5.82
CA ARG A 58 -1.31 5.91 -6.18
C ARG A 58 -2.37 6.20 -5.11
N ALA A 59 -2.12 5.85 -3.86
CA ALA A 59 -3.04 6.24 -2.78
C ALA A 59 -3.17 7.77 -2.66
N ARG A 60 -2.10 8.51 -2.95
CA ARG A 60 -2.14 9.98 -2.91
C ARG A 60 -3.17 10.52 -3.90
N GLU A 61 -3.16 10.05 -5.14
CA GLU A 61 -4.08 10.51 -6.18
C GLU A 61 -5.51 10.06 -5.89
N VAL A 62 -5.69 8.83 -5.44
CA VAL A 62 -7.02 8.29 -5.11
C VAL A 62 -7.68 9.13 -4.01
N PHE A 63 -6.95 9.43 -2.93
CA PHE A 63 -7.51 10.14 -1.79
C PHE A 63 -7.46 11.66 -1.93
N ALA A 64 -6.87 12.18 -3.00
CA ALA A 64 -7.01 13.57 -3.41
C ALA A 64 -8.25 13.80 -4.29
N SER A 65 -8.84 12.75 -4.84
CA SER A 65 -10.07 12.83 -5.62
C SER A 65 -11.28 13.10 -4.73
N GLU A 66 -12.37 13.56 -5.35
CA GLU A 66 -13.63 13.82 -4.61
C GLU A 66 -14.14 12.56 -3.91
N GLU A 67 -14.11 11.42 -4.60
CA GLU A 67 -14.54 10.14 -4.04
C GLU A 67 -13.64 9.72 -2.87
N GLY A 68 -12.34 9.89 -3.01
CA GLY A 68 -11.37 9.57 -1.96
C GLY A 68 -11.49 10.47 -0.74
N LYS A 69 -11.75 11.76 -0.95
CA LYS A 69 -12.03 12.70 0.15
C LYS A 69 -13.28 12.32 0.92
N ALA A 70 -14.32 11.90 0.22
CA ALA A 70 -15.56 11.43 0.84
C ALA A 70 -15.31 10.17 1.69
N LEU A 71 -14.51 9.22 1.20
CA LEU A 71 -14.13 8.03 1.95
C LEU A 71 -13.32 8.38 3.20
N LYS A 72 -12.37 9.30 3.10
CA LYS A 72 -11.60 9.75 4.25
C LYS A 72 -12.52 10.32 5.33
N ALA A 73 -13.47 11.16 4.94
CA ALA A 73 -14.44 11.75 5.86
C ALA A 73 -15.28 10.66 6.53
N GLU A 74 -15.77 9.70 5.76
CA GLU A 74 -16.55 8.57 6.26
C GLU A 74 -15.76 7.72 7.27
N TRP A 75 -14.47 7.53 7.04
CA TRP A 75 -13.60 6.74 7.92
C TRP A 75 -13.04 7.54 9.10
N GLY A 76 -13.34 8.81 9.19
CA GLY A 76 -12.84 9.67 10.26
C GLY A 76 -11.37 10.04 10.13
N VAL A 77 -10.80 9.94 8.92
CA VAL A 77 -9.41 10.35 8.66
C VAL A 77 -9.37 11.87 8.51
N PRO A 78 -8.49 12.58 9.25
CA PRO A 78 -8.39 14.03 9.14
C PRO A 78 -8.06 14.49 7.72
N GLU A 79 -8.57 15.65 7.33
CA GLU A 79 -8.40 16.19 5.98
C GLU A 79 -6.93 16.39 5.62
N SER A 80 -6.10 16.76 6.58
CA SER A 80 -4.66 16.96 6.38
C SER A 80 -3.88 15.67 6.09
N TYR A 81 -4.48 14.51 6.31
CA TYR A 81 -3.82 13.24 6.04
C TYR A 81 -3.91 12.89 4.57
N VAL A 82 -2.79 12.51 3.99
CA VAL A 82 -2.69 12.10 2.59
C VAL A 82 -2.43 10.60 2.49
N GLY A 83 -2.92 9.98 1.42
CA GLY A 83 -2.67 8.57 1.17
C GLY A 83 -1.21 8.34 0.77
N ILE A 84 -0.54 7.41 1.45
CA ILE A 84 0.84 7.04 1.15
C ILE A 84 0.89 5.83 0.23
N GLY A 85 0.09 4.83 0.52
CA GLY A 85 0.03 3.62 -0.29
C GLY A 85 -1.07 2.69 0.17
N HIS A 86 -1.39 1.74 -0.69
CA HIS A 86 -2.27 0.63 -0.36
C HIS A 86 -1.41 -0.61 -0.15
N CYS A 87 -1.73 -1.41 0.85
CA CYS A 87 -1.13 -2.72 1.04
C CYS A 87 -2.22 -3.77 0.83
N VAL A 88 -2.09 -4.56 -0.21
CA VAL A 88 -2.98 -5.69 -0.44
C VAL A 88 -2.43 -6.90 0.28
N LEU A 89 -3.32 -7.65 0.93
CA LEU A 89 -2.99 -8.81 1.74
C LEU A 89 -3.77 -10.02 1.25
N GLY A 90 -3.14 -11.18 1.28
CA GLY A 90 -3.78 -12.43 0.91
C GLY A 90 -2.83 -13.61 1.09
N TYR A 91 -3.34 -14.79 0.82
CA TYR A 91 -2.52 -15.99 0.85
C TYR A 91 -2.16 -16.38 -0.57
N ARG A 92 -0.88 -16.72 -0.80
CA ARG A 92 -0.45 -17.16 -2.12
C ARG A 92 -1.07 -18.50 -2.48
N SER A 93 -1.26 -18.71 -3.77
CA SER A 93 -1.80 -19.96 -4.31
C SER A 93 -0.72 -20.86 -4.93
N GLY A 94 0.54 -20.54 -4.78
CA GLY A 94 1.65 -21.26 -5.36
C GLY A 94 2.91 -21.20 -4.51
N GLU A 95 4.04 -21.55 -5.11
CA GLU A 95 5.33 -21.51 -4.46
C GLU A 95 5.87 -20.09 -4.33
N TYR A 96 6.75 -19.87 -3.37
CA TYR A 96 7.46 -18.60 -3.28
C TYR A 96 8.31 -18.40 -4.53
N PRO A 97 8.26 -17.20 -5.13
CA PRO A 97 9.19 -16.87 -6.18
C PRO A 97 10.63 -16.88 -5.64
N LYS A 98 11.57 -17.34 -6.46
CA LYS A 98 12.97 -17.28 -6.09
C LYS A 98 13.42 -15.82 -6.02
N ALA A 99 14.17 -15.48 -4.97
CA ALA A 99 14.77 -14.15 -4.87
C ALA A 99 15.80 -13.98 -5.99
N LYS A 100 15.73 -12.83 -6.67
CA LYS A 100 16.75 -12.47 -7.66
C LYS A 100 18.07 -12.19 -6.94
N ALA A 101 19.17 -12.48 -7.62
CA ALA A 101 20.49 -12.14 -7.11
C ALA A 101 20.60 -10.64 -6.84
N ARG A 102 21.21 -10.31 -5.71
CA ARG A 102 21.46 -8.91 -5.37
C ARG A 102 22.60 -8.38 -6.24
N LYS A 103 22.52 -7.12 -6.62
CA LYS A 103 23.59 -6.43 -7.33
C LYS A 103 24.75 -6.17 -6.36
N ASP A 104 25.96 -6.34 -6.83
CA ASP A 104 27.15 -6.05 -6.04
C ASP A 104 27.41 -4.54 -6.00
N GLY A 105 28.18 -4.10 -5.00
CA GLY A 105 28.68 -2.73 -4.93
C GLY A 105 27.72 -1.69 -4.33
N PHE A 106 26.54 -2.09 -3.85
CA PHE A 106 25.63 -1.17 -3.18
C PHE A 106 26.01 -0.86 -1.73
N VAL A 107 26.82 -1.70 -1.12
CA VAL A 107 27.33 -1.45 0.24
C VAL A 107 28.80 -1.08 0.14
N ILE A 108 29.12 0.13 0.56
CA ILE A 108 30.49 0.65 0.58
C ILE A 108 30.94 0.69 2.04
N ARG A 109 32.04 0.01 2.31
CA ARG A 109 32.67 0.03 3.64
C ARG A 109 33.84 1.00 3.64
N VAL A 110 33.84 1.90 4.58
CA VAL A 110 34.91 2.91 4.75
C VAL A 110 35.69 2.67 6.02
#